data_ee926f99e8d4e8332c338da2b918e786
#
_entry.id   ee926f99e8d4e8332c338da2b918e786
#
_cell.length_a   1.000
_cell.length_b   1.000
_cell.length_c   1.000
_cell.angle_alpha   90.00
_cell.angle_beta   90.00
_cell.angle_gamma   90.00
#
_symmetry.space_group_name_H-M   'P 1'
#
loop_
_entity.id
_entity.type
_entity.pdbx_description
1 polymer ?
#
loop_
_entity_poly.entity_id
_entity_poly.type
_entity_poly.pdbx_seq_one_letter_code
_entity_poly.pdbx_strand_id
1 'polypeptide(L)'
;MPATAVQWHIERHKRILARHPEVRALQGTYRPSQAFIVVLVAADVALAWAVRHTTWWTVLALSLCVGAFVAHALGVFIHEATHNLVAHGSRANKLWMLVANLPLLAPAAIEFRVQHLLHHKFLGEVDGRDTQAPSRAEIAFVGASPLRKVASFSLGRFFYRARPANHVPRDGFLVLNWCVQAIATAALVWLVGGKGICFLAVSALLAFGPHPLGARRLSEHFTMRADQPTVSYYGPLNRVSFDVGYHVEHHDFPAIAWPRLRALRNIAGDEYRDLFVFHSWTRLLLAHFFDRRYRVEHYIGFGAILEPSPSGPCPTLKTPGPTGRQGGAVSPNGGNASGMRPPSFV
;
A
#
# COMPACT_ATOMS: atom_id res chain seq x y z
N MET A 1 21.69 -13.85 -9.80
CA MET A 1 20.69 -12.84 -9.40
C MET A 1 19.46 -13.01 -10.26
N PRO A 2 18.24 -12.79 -9.80
CA PRO A 2 17.06 -12.80 -10.65
C PRO A 2 17.18 -11.73 -11.74
N ALA A 3 16.77 -12.08 -12.97
CA ALA A 3 16.92 -11.22 -14.14
C ALA A 3 16.05 -9.96 -14.09
N THR A 4 14.91 -10.00 -13.34
CA THR A 4 13.96 -8.89 -13.20
C THR A 4 13.38 -8.84 -11.78
N ALA A 5 12.76 -7.71 -11.42
CA ALA A 5 12.04 -7.55 -10.15
C ALA A 5 10.88 -8.55 -10.00
N VAL A 6 10.17 -8.82 -11.09
CA VAL A 6 9.10 -9.83 -11.11
C VAL A 6 9.66 -11.22 -10.83
N GLN A 7 10.79 -11.57 -11.46
CA GLN A 7 11.44 -12.86 -11.25
C GLN A 7 11.87 -13.05 -9.80
N TRP A 8 12.35 -11.99 -9.14
CA TRP A 8 12.72 -12.00 -7.72
C TRP A 8 11.53 -12.43 -6.83
N HIS A 9 10.34 -11.90 -7.06
CA HIS A 9 9.12 -12.28 -6.32
C HIS A 9 8.66 -13.70 -6.66
N ILE A 10 8.74 -14.12 -7.92
CA ILE A 10 8.38 -15.49 -8.34
C ILE A 10 9.27 -16.52 -7.66
N GLU A 11 10.57 -16.28 -7.58
CA GLU A 11 11.53 -17.19 -6.93
C GLU A 11 11.29 -17.25 -5.42
N ARG A 12 11.02 -16.11 -4.78
CA ARG A 12 10.65 -16.05 -3.36
C ARG A 12 9.35 -16.79 -3.08
N HIS A 13 8.30 -16.56 -3.88
CA HIS A 13 7.02 -17.28 -3.79
C HIS A 13 7.23 -18.79 -3.81
N LYS A 14 7.98 -19.29 -4.79
CA LYS A 14 8.28 -20.75 -4.91
C LYS A 14 9.04 -21.27 -3.69
N ARG A 15 10.07 -20.57 -3.25
CA ARG A 15 10.92 -20.95 -2.12
C ARG A 15 10.14 -20.95 -0.81
N ILE A 16 9.32 -19.92 -0.56
CA ILE A 16 8.47 -19.82 0.62
C ILE A 16 7.46 -20.97 0.64
N LEU A 17 6.76 -21.26 -0.46
CA LEU A 17 5.82 -22.39 -0.51
C LEU A 17 6.47 -23.75 -0.37
N ALA A 18 7.74 -23.89 -0.75
CA ALA A 18 8.47 -25.14 -0.55
C ALA A 18 8.86 -25.38 0.92
N ARG A 19 9.18 -24.29 1.64
CA ARG A 19 9.59 -24.35 3.07
C ARG A 19 8.41 -24.28 4.03
N HIS A 20 7.36 -23.53 3.65
CA HIS A 20 6.20 -23.18 4.46
C HIS A 20 4.91 -23.46 3.67
N PRO A 21 4.59 -24.72 3.37
CA PRO A 21 3.42 -25.08 2.55
C PRO A 21 2.07 -24.65 3.16
N GLU A 22 2.00 -24.43 4.48
CA GLU A 22 0.85 -23.91 5.22
C GLU A 22 0.45 -22.49 4.80
N VAL A 23 1.33 -21.72 4.19
CA VAL A 23 1.04 -20.38 3.63
C VAL A 23 -0.09 -20.43 2.59
N ARG A 24 -0.28 -21.59 1.90
CA ARG A 24 -1.40 -21.76 0.96
C ARG A 24 -2.76 -21.54 1.62
N ALA A 25 -2.92 -21.89 2.89
CA ALA A 25 -4.16 -21.71 3.64
C ALA A 25 -4.51 -20.25 3.92
N LEU A 26 -3.56 -19.32 3.79
CA LEU A 26 -3.79 -17.89 3.97
C LEU A 26 -4.42 -17.23 2.74
N GLN A 27 -4.36 -17.86 1.57
CA GLN A 27 -4.87 -17.31 0.31
C GLN A 27 -6.40 -17.26 0.30
N GLY A 28 -6.92 -16.34 -0.50
CA GLY A 28 -8.35 -16.21 -0.77
C GLY A 28 -8.99 -14.95 -0.16
N THR A 29 -10.28 -14.80 -0.45
CA THR A 29 -11.07 -13.62 -0.11
C THR A 29 -11.25 -13.44 1.39
N TYR A 30 -11.38 -12.17 1.81
CA TYR A 30 -11.75 -11.77 3.17
C TYR A 30 -13.02 -10.92 3.11
N ARG A 31 -14.18 -11.55 3.14
CA ARG A 31 -15.50 -10.92 2.97
C ARG A 31 -15.84 -9.83 3.98
N PRO A 32 -15.34 -9.85 5.25
CA PRO A 32 -15.56 -8.73 6.17
C PRO A 32 -15.05 -7.38 5.65
N SER A 33 -14.12 -7.35 4.68
CA SER A 33 -13.72 -6.12 3.99
C SER A 33 -14.90 -5.33 3.40
N GLN A 34 -15.99 -6.01 3.02
CA GLN A 34 -17.21 -5.36 2.52
C GLN A 34 -17.86 -4.46 3.57
N ALA A 35 -17.94 -4.92 4.81
CA ALA A 35 -18.47 -4.13 5.93
C ALA A 35 -17.56 -2.92 6.21
N PHE A 36 -16.23 -3.07 6.18
CA PHE A 36 -15.30 -1.95 6.32
C PHE A 36 -15.52 -0.92 5.21
N ILE A 37 -15.69 -1.31 3.95
CA ILE A 37 -15.97 -0.39 2.84
C ILE A 37 -17.24 0.41 3.13
N VAL A 38 -18.34 -0.25 3.50
CA VAL A 38 -19.62 0.43 3.79
C VAL A 38 -19.48 1.43 4.94
N VAL A 39 -18.84 1.00 6.04
CA VAL A 39 -18.63 1.87 7.21
C VAL A 39 -17.76 3.06 6.87
N LEU A 40 -16.67 2.87 6.12
CA LEU A 40 -15.76 3.96 5.74
C LEU A 40 -16.42 4.94 4.77
N VAL A 41 -17.17 4.46 3.79
CA VAL A 41 -17.94 5.34 2.88
C VAL A 41 -18.98 6.15 3.67
N ALA A 42 -19.74 5.49 4.55
CA ALA A 42 -20.72 6.18 5.40
C ALA A 42 -20.07 7.20 6.33
N ALA A 43 -18.93 6.86 6.95
CA ALA A 43 -18.18 7.76 7.83
C ALA A 43 -17.65 8.98 7.08
N ASP A 44 -17.09 8.80 5.88
CA ASP A 44 -16.55 9.90 5.08
C ASP A 44 -17.64 10.87 4.63
N VAL A 45 -18.79 10.34 4.19
CA VAL A 45 -19.96 11.15 3.83
C VAL A 45 -20.56 11.86 5.06
N ALA A 46 -20.65 11.17 6.20
CA ALA A 46 -21.13 11.77 7.45
C ALA A 46 -20.22 12.91 7.95
N LEU A 47 -18.91 12.73 7.87
CA LEU A 47 -17.93 13.78 8.18
C LEU A 47 -18.06 14.97 7.23
N ALA A 48 -18.16 14.71 5.92
CA ALA A 48 -18.39 15.75 4.91
C ALA A 48 -19.69 16.54 5.17
N TRP A 49 -20.73 15.85 5.60
CA TRP A 49 -21.99 16.48 5.98
C TRP A 49 -21.85 17.31 7.26
N ALA A 50 -21.15 16.79 8.27
CA ALA A 50 -20.97 17.47 9.55
C ALA A 50 -20.15 18.77 9.42
N VAL A 51 -19.14 18.81 8.55
CA VAL A 51 -18.28 20.00 8.39
C VAL A 51 -18.93 21.14 7.59
N ARG A 52 -20.07 20.93 6.95
CA ARG A 52 -20.70 21.92 6.04
C ARG A 52 -21.00 23.28 6.68
N HIS A 53 -21.23 23.30 8.00
CA HIS A 53 -21.53 24.52 8.76
C HIS A 53 -20.39 24.96 9.70
N THR A 54 -19.24 24.29 9.64
CA THR A 54 -18.08 24.60 10.50
C THR A 54 -17.18 25.66 9.86
N THR A 55 -16.09 26.04 10.54
CA THR A 55 -15.07 26.94 9.99
C THR A 55 -14.21 26.25 8.95
N TRP A 56 -13.57 26.99 8.05
CA TRP A 56 -12.60 26.43 7.11
C TRP A 56 -11.39 25.77 7.79
N TRP A 57 -10.98 26.29 8.95
CA TRP A 57 -9.91 25.67 9.77
C TRP A 57 -10.32 24.28 10.27
N THR A 58 -11.59 24.12 10.67
CA THR A 58 -12.14 22.81 11.05
C THR A 58 -12.15 21.86 9.86
N VAL A 59 -12.56 22.32 8.67
CA VAL A 59 -12.53 21.52 7.45
C VAL A 59 -11.11 21.02 7.17
N LEU A 60 -10.12 21.92 7.17
CA LEU A 60 -8.71 21.57 6.90
C LEU A 60 -8.13 20.63 7.95
N ALA A 61 -8.36 20.91 9.24
CA ALA A 61 -7.87 20.07 10.34
C ALA A 61 -8.47 18.66 10.28
N LEU A 62 -9.78 18.53 10.08
CA LEU A 62 -10.42 17.23 9.95
C LEU A 62 -10.03 16.50 8.67
N SER A 63 -9.82 17.21 7.55
CA SER A 63 -9.27 16.59 6.34
C SER A 63 -7.89 15.98 6.56
N LEU A 64 -7.02 16.68 7.31
CA LEU A 64 -5.67 16.21 7.62
C LEU A 64 -5.67 15.07 8.63
N CYS A 65 -6.40 15.24 9.76
CA CYS A 65 -6.27 14.33 10.91
C CYS A 65 -7.19 13.11 10.85
N VAL A 66 -8.26 13.13 10.02
CA VAL A 66 -9.25 12.06 9.94
C VAL A 66 -9.55 11.69 8.49
N GLY A 67 -9.96 12.64 7.66
CA GLY A 67 -10.41 12.39 6.29
C GLY A 67 -9.34 11.73 5.44
N ALA A 68 -8.08 12.14 5.57
CA ALA A 68 -6.97 11.51 4.86
C ALA A 68 -6.80 10.02 5.21
N PHE A 69 -7.05 9.63 6.46
CA PHE A 69 -7.01 8.22 6.87
C PHE A 69 -8.16 7.42 6.27
N VAL A 70 -9.37 7.97 6.26
CA VAL A 70 -10.56 7.32 5.68
C VAL A 70 -10.37 7.17 4.16
N ALA A 71 -10.00 8.23 3.47
CA ALA A 71 -9.77 8.20 2.03
C ALA A 71 -8.63 7.23 1.65
N HIS A 72 -7.54 7.16 2.43
CA HIS A 72 -6.46 6.19 2.23
C HIS A 72 -6.96 4.76 2.41
N ALA A 73 -7.74 4.48 3.46
CA ALA A 73 -8.32 3.18 3.73
C ALA A 73 -9.22 2.70 2.58
N LEU A 74 -10.06 3.60 2.03
CA LEU A 74 -10.87 3.30 0.83
C LEU A 74 -9.98 2.95 -0.37
N GLY A 75 -8.87 3.65 -0.56
CA GLY A 75 -7.87 3.31 -1.56
C GLY A 75 -7.24 1.93 -1.35
N VAL A 76 -6.97 1.54 -0.10
CA VAL A 76 -6.50 0.19 0.24
C VAL A 76 -7.55 -0.86 -0.12
N PHE A 77 -8.84 -0.62 0.14
CA PHE A 77 -9.89 -1.58 -0.25
C PHE A 77 -10.11 -1.64 -1.77
N ILE A 78 -9.90 -0.55 -2.50
CA ILE A 78 -9.84 -0.59 -3.97
C ILE A 78 -8.68 -1.49 -4.42
N HIS A 79 -7.53 -1.41 -3.77
CA HIS A 79 -6.37 -2.27 -4.02
C HIS A 79 -6.67 -3.75 -3.71
N GLU A 80 -7.27 -4.06 -2.55
CA GLU A 80 -7.70 -5.42 -2.19
C GLU A 80 -8.69 -6.01 -3.23
N ALA A 81 -9.68 -5.22 -3.64
CA ALA A 81 -10.63 -5.62 -4.66
C ALA A 81 -9.98 -5.78 -6.05
N THR A 82 -8.88 -5.07 -6.34
CA THR A 82 -8.07 -5.28 -7.54
C THR A 82 -7.55 -6.72 -7.62
N HIS A 83 -7.12 -7.29 -6.48
CA HIS A 83 -6.65 -8.67 -6.36
C HIS A 83 -7.77 -9.71 -6.12
N ASN A 84 -9.05 -9.30 -6.23
CA ASN A 84 -10.23 -10.14 -5.98
C ASN A 84 -10.33 -10.67 -4.53
N LEU A 85 -9.88 -9.89 -3.55
CA LEU A 85 -9.79 -10.29 -2.14
C LEU A 85 -11.00 -9.86 -1.30
N VAL A 86 -11.88 -8.98 -1.81
CA VAL A 86 -13.06 -8.46 -1.09
C VAL A 86 -14.30 -9.35 -1.29
N ALA A 87 -14.46 -9.92 -2.48
CA ALA A 87 -15.61 -10.77 -2.83
C ALA A 87 -15.21 -11.91 -3.77
N HIS A 88 -16.09 -12.88 -3.95
CA HIS A 88 -15.86 -13.94 -4.93
C HIS A 88 -16.10 -13.42 -6.35
N GLY A 89 -15.13 -13.66 -7.23
CA GLY A 89 -15.19 -13.33 -8.65
C GLY A 89 -14.91 -11.87 -9.00
N SER A 90 -14.39 -11.65 -10.18
CA SER A 90 -13.89 -10.35 -10.65
C SER A 90 -15.00 -9.29 -10.75
N ARG A 91 -16.22 -9.68 -11.20
CA ARG A 91 -17.34 -8.73 -11.35
C ARG A 91 -17.78 -8.13 -10.00
N ALA A 92 -17.93 -8.98 -8.96
CA ALA A 92 -18.30 -8.52 -7.63
C ALA A 92 -17.23 -7.59 -7.04
N ASN A 93 -15.95 -7.90 -7.21
CA ASN A 93 -14.87 -7.03 -6.76
C ASN A 93 -14.88 -5.68 -7.49
N LYS A 94 -15.11 -5.64 -8.81
CA LYS A 94 -15.25 -4.38 -9.55
C LYS A 94 -16.41 -3.54 -8.99
N LEU A 95 -17.54 -4.14 -8.62
CA LEU A 95 -18.66 -3.40 -7.98
C LEU A 95 -18.26 -2.83 -6.61
N TRP A 96 -17.56 -3.60 -5.76
CA TRP A 96 -17.06 -3.11 -4.49
C TRP A 96 -16.03 -2.00 -4.66
N MET A 97 -15.22 -2.04 -5.73
CA MET A 97 -14.33 -0.92 -6.07
C MET A 97 -15.11 0.35 -6.37
N LEU A 98 -16.24 0.26 -7.12
CA LEU A 98 -17.09 1.43 -7.39
C LEU A 98 -17.67 2.00 -6.09
N VAL A 99 -18.12 1.15 -5.15
CA VAL A 99 -18.62 1.60 -3.84
C VAL A 99 -17.53 2.32 -3.05
N ALA A 100 -16.33 1.73 -2.93
CA ALA A 100 -15.21 2.35 -2.22
C ALA A 100 -14.74 3.66 -2.87
N ASN A 101 -15.00 3.83 -4.17
CA ASN A 101 -14.59 5.02 -4.93
C ASN A 101 -15.53 6.23 -4.74
N LEU A 102 -16.79 6.04 -4.28
CA LEU A 102 -17.83 7.08 -4.26
C LEU A 102 -17.38 8.40 -3.62
N PRO A 103 -16.80 8.44 -2.39
CA PRO A 103 -16.40 9.70 -1.77
C PRO A 103 -15.06 10.25 -2.28
N LEU A 104 -14.33 9.51 -3.10
CA LEU A 104 -13.01 9.96 -3.60
C LEU A 104 -13.10 10.95 -4.77
N LEU A 105 -14.31 11.27 -5.24
CA LEU A 105 -14.65 12.29 -6.24
C LEU A 105 -14.03 12.11 -7.63
N ALA A 106 -13.31 11.04 -7.88
CA ALA A 106 -12.64 10.76 -9.15
C ALA A 106 -12.95 9.34 -9.61
N PRO A 107 -13.30 9.10 -10.89
CA PRO A 107 -13.62 7.76 -11.41
C PRO A 107 -12.35 6.93 -11.67
N ALA A 108 -11.57 6.66 -10.62
CA ALA A 108 -10.23 6.10 -10.73
C ALA A 108 -10.15 4.58 -10.48
N ALA A 109 -11.18 3.97 -9.89
CA ALA A 109 -11.08 2.62 -9.35
C ALA A 109 -10.80 1.56 -10.42
N ILE A 110 -11.52 1.55 -11.53
CA ILE A 110 -11.36 0.56 -12.60
C ILE A 110 -10.07 0.81 -13.40
N GLU A 111 -9.72 2.07 -13.62
CA GLU A 111 -8.44 2.43 -14.22
C GLU A 111 -7.28 1.96 -13.34
N PHE A 112 -7.34 2.21 -12.04
CA PHE A 112 -6.35 1.73 -11.07
C PHE A 112 -6.19 0.21 -11.12
N ARG A 113 -7.29 -0.57 -11.22
CA ARG A 113 -7.22 -2.02 -11.33
C ARG A 113 -6.35 -2.47 -12.51
N VAL A 114 -6.56 -1.89 -13.68
CA VAL A 114 -5.78 -2.24 -14.88
C VAL A 114 -4.31 -1.90 -14.69
N GLN A 115 -4.06 -0.68 -14.25
CA GLN A 115 -2.71 -0.16 -14.02
C GLN A 115 -1.94 -1.00 -12.99
N HIS A 116 -2.60 -1.36 -11.88
CA HIS A 116 -1.97 -2.09 -10.80
C HIS A 116 -1.67 -3.56 -11.16
N LEU A 117 -2.55 -4.21 -11.92
CA LEU A 117 -2.27 -5.56 -12.40
C LEU A 117 -1.13 -5.58 -13.44
N LEU A 118 -1.01 -4.53 -14.28
CA LEU A 118 0.13 -4.36 -15.18
C LEU A 118 1.42 -4.10 -14.39
N HIS A 119 1.36 -3.30 -13.33
CA HIS A 119 2.48 -3.07 -12.43
C HIS A 119 3.00 -4.37 -11.82
N HIS A 120 2.15 -5.22 -11.24
CA HIS A 120 2.58 -6.53 -10.73
C HIS A 120 3.23 -7.42 -11.79
N LYS A 121 2.72 -7.36 -13.03
CA LYS A 121 3.21 -8.18 -14.12
C LYS A 121 4.52 -7.68 -14.72
N PHE A 122 4.78 -6.38 -14.68
CA PHE A 122 5.88 -5.72 -15.38
C PHE A 122 6.71 -4.82 -14.47
N LEU A 123 6.73 -5.11 -13.17
CA LEU A 123 7.41 -4.33 -12.15
C LEU A 123 8.83 -3.92 -12.57
N GLY A 124 9.08 -2.61 -12.59
CA GLY A 124 10.38 -2.02 -12.91
C GLY A 124 10.68 -1.83 -14.41
N GLU A 125 9.74 -2.11 -15.30
CA GLU A 125 9.88 -1.79 -16.73
C GLU A 125 9.58 -0.30 -16.99
N VAL A 126 10.59 0.53 -16.79
CA VAL A 126 10.51 1.99 -16.96
C VAL A 126 10.25 2.36 -18.42
N ASP A 127 9.38 3.36 -18.67
CA ASP A 127 8.87 3.77 -19.99
C ASP A 127 8.33 2.59 -20.83
N GLY A 128 8.07 1.47 -20.17
CA GLY A 128 7.55 0.24 -20.72
C GLY A 128 6.12 -0.04 -20.26
N ARG A 129 5.90 -1.23 -19.67
CA ARG A 129 4.58 -1.72 -19.26
C ARG A 129 4.28 -1.54 -17.78
N ASP A 130 5.26 -1.17 -16.94
CA ASP A 130 5.01 -0.77 -15.55
C ASP A 130 4.40 0.62 -15.53
N THR A 131 3.08 0.66 -15.45
CA THR A 131 2.30 1.90 -15.50
C THR A 131 2.40 2.74 -14.23
N GLN A 132 2.94 2.20 -13.14
CA GLN A 132 3.13 2.93 -11.88
C GLN A 132 4.53 3.56 -11.78
N ALA A 133 5.49 3.10 -12.57
CA ALA A 133 6.81 3.69 -12.65
C ALA A 133 6.73 5.14 -13.16
N PRO A 134 7.50 6.09 -12.57
CA PRO A 134 7.60 7.44 -13.11
C PRO A 134 8.24 7.39 -14.51
N SER A 135 7.81 8.28 -15.41
CA SER A 135 8.45 8.40 -16.72
C SER A 135 9.77 9.17 -16.62
N ARG A 136 10.65 9.00 -17.63
CA ARG A 136 11.90 9.80 -17.71
C ARG A 136 11.62 11.31 -17.77
N ALA A 137 10.52 11.71 -18.41
CA ALA A 137 10.10 13.11 -18.44
C ALA A 137 9.70 13.63 -17.04
N GLU A 138 8.98 12.82 -16.24
CA GLU A 138 8.66 13.16 -14.84
C GLU A 138 9.94 13.31 -14.00
N ILE A 139 10.89 12.39 -14.13
CA ILE A 139 12.17 12.46 -13.42
C ILE A 139 12.95 13.72 -13.79
N ALA A 140 13.08 14.03 -15.08
CA ALA A 140 13.77 15.22 -15.56
C ALA A 140 13.09 16.51 -15.05
N PHE A 141 11.74 16.54 -15.02
CA PHE A 141 10.99 17.68 -14.51
C PHE A 141 11.17 17.85 -13.00
N VAL A 142 11.06 16.78 -12.23
CA VAL A 142 11.09 16.83 -10.75
C VAL A 142 12.50 17.14 -10.25
N GLY A 143 13.51 16.43 -10.74
CA GLY A 143 14.90 16.57 -10.32
C GLY A 143 15.07 16.55 -8.80
N ALA A 144 15.94 17.46 -8.28
CA ALA A 144 16.21 17.60 -6.84
C ALA A 144 15.39 18.72 -6.16
N SER A 145 14.53 19.43 -6.89
CA SER A 145 13.81 20.59 -6.36
C SER A 145 12.73 20.18 -5.34
N PRO A 146 12.77 20.69 -4.08
CA PRO A 146 11.73 20.40 -3.08
C PRO A 146 10.32 20.76 -3.56
N LEU A 147 10.16 21.93 -4.16
CA LEU A 147 8.87 22.40 -4.66
C LEU A 147 8.31 21.49 -5.76
N ARG A 148 9.15 21.09 -6.72
CA ARG A 148 8.72 20.17 -7.78
C ARG A 148 8.42 18.78 -7.25
N LYS A 149 9.16 18.30 -6.25
CA LYS A 149 8.86 17.04 -5.55
C LYS A 149 7.48 17.09 -4.88
N VAL A 150 7.19 18.16 -4.11
CA VAL A 150 5.87 18.34 -3.48
C VAL A 150 4.77 18.42 -4.54
N ALA A 151 4.96 19.24 -5.57
CA ALA A 151 3.98 19.40 -6.65
C ALA A 151 3.73 18.08 -7.39
N SER A 152 4.78 17.38 -7.81
CA SER A 152 4.67 16.09 -8.49
C SER A 152 4.03 15.03 -7.58
N PHE A 153 4.38 15.02 -6.31
CA PHE A 153 3.81 14.07 -5.35
C PHE A 153 2.32 14.31 -5.08
N SER A 154 1.91 15.58 -5.02
CA SER A 154 0.52 16.00 -4.81
C SER A 154 -0.35 15.80 -6.05
N LEU A 155 0.20 16.12 -7.22
CA LEU A 155 -0.53 16.19 -8.49
C LEU A 155 -0.20 15.03 -9.45
N GLY A 156 0.72 14.14 -9.06
CA GLY A 156 1.26 13.08 -9.91
C GLY A 156 0.22 12.17 -10.53
N ARG A 157 -0.95 12.00 -9.87
CA ARG A 157 -2.08 11.25 -10.45
C ARG A 157 -2.58 11.81 -11.79
N PHE A 158 -2.44 13.12 -12.00
CA PHE A 158 -2.83 13.74 -13.26
C PHE A 158 -1.85 13.44 -14.39
N PHE A 159 -0.58 13.17 -14.03
CA PHE A 159 0.46 12.77 -14.99
C PHE A 159 0.37 11.29 -15.40
N TYR A 160 -0.30 10.43 -14.61
CA TYR A 160 -0.47 9.01 -14.97
C TYR A 160 -1.05 8.81 -16.37
N ARG A 161 -2.03 9.64 -16.76
CA ARG A 161 -2.65 9.55 -18.08
C ARG A 161 -1.74 9.95 -19.23
N ALA A 162 -0.72 10.74 -18.96
CA ALA A 162 0.25 11.18 -19.94
C ALA A 162 1.43 10.19 -20.11
N ARG A 163 1.51 9.14 -19.27
CA ARG A 163 2.58 8.15 -19.36
C ARG A 163 2.41 7.28 -20.61
N PRO A 164 3.51 6.95 -21.33
CA PRO A 164 3.44 6.11 -22.53
C PRO A 164 2.82 4.74 -22.29
N ALA A 165 3.04 4.16 -21.10
CA ALA A 165 2.51 2.85 -20.71
C ALA A 165 1.02 2.86 -20.35
N ASN A 166 0.39 4.02 -20.26
CA ASN A 166 -1.00 4.13 -19.82
C ASN A 166 -1.97 3.66 -20.91
N HIS A 167 -2.25 2.38 -20.89
CA HIS A 167 -3.20 1.77 -21.78
C HIS A 167 -4.40 1.22 -21.01
N VAL A 168 -5.46 2.01 -20.93
CA VAL A 168 -6.69 1.59 -20.25
C VAL A 168 -7.62 0.95 -21.28
N PRO A 169 -7.89 -0.37 -21.19
CA PRO A 169 -8.83 -1.02 -22.07
C PRO A 169 -10.22 -0.41 -21.95
N ARG A 170 -10.90 -0.24 -23.07
CA ARG A 170 -12.31 0.14 -23.07
C ARG A 170 -13.12 -1.06 -22.65
N ASP A 171 -13.64 -1.06 -21.41
CA ASP A 171 -14.61 -2.07 -20.95
C ASP A 171 -15.84 -1.37 -20.32
N GLY A 172 -16.94 -2.10 -20.24
CA GLY A 172 -18.19 -1.55 -19.71
C GLY A 172 -18.08 -1.09 -18.24
N PHE A 173 -17.20 -1.68 -17.45
CA PHE A 173 -16.97 -1.25 -16.06
C PHE A 173 -16.24 0.09 -15.97
N LEU A 174 -15.39 0.43 -16.94
CA LEU A 174 -14.78 1.75 -16.97
C LEU A 174 -15.86 2.83 -17.20
N VAL A 175 -16.73 2.62 -18.20
CA VAL A 175 -17.86 3.53 -18.47
C VAL A 175 -18.78 3.59 -17.24
N LEU A 176 -19.11 2.44 -16.65
CA LEU A 176 -19.94 2.39 -15.44
C LEU A 176 -19.30 3.19 -14.28
N ASN A 177 -17.98 3.11 -14.09
CA ASN A 177 -17.28 3.89 -13.07
C ASN A 177 -17.44 5.39 -13.30
N TRP A 178 -17.33 5.87 -14.55
CA TRP A 178 -17.53 7.28 -14.86
C TRP A 178 -18.99 7.71 -14.60
N CYS A 179 -19.97 6.93 -15.04
CA CYS A 179 -21.38 7.24 -14.82
C CYS A 179 -21.75 7.25 -13.32
N VAL A 180 -21.37 6.19 -12.60
CA VAL A 180 -21.63 6.08 -11.15
C VAL A 180 -20.96 7.23 -10.40
N GLN A 181 -19.71 7.56 -10.72
CA GLN A 181 -18.99 8.64 -10.05
C GLN A 181 -19.62 10.01 -10.35
N ALA A 182 -20.03 10.26 -11.60
CA ALA A 182 -20.69 11.53 -11.94
C ALA A 182 -22.01 11.72 -11.15
N ILE A 183 -22.85 10.68 -11.11
CA ILE A 183 -24.10 10.70 -10.35
C ILE A 183 -23.84 10.86 -8.84
N ALA A 184 -22.90 10.08 -8.30
CA ALA A 184 -22.53 10.15 -6.87
C ALA A 184 -21.95 11.52 -6.50
N THR A 185 -21.08 12.09 -7.33
CA THR A 185 -20.52 13.42 -7.08
C THR A 185 -21.61 14.49 -7.11
N ALA A 186 -22.53 14.45 -8.06
CA ALA A 186 -23.67 15.37 -8.10
C ALA A 186 -24.55 15.24 -6.84
N ALA A 187 -24.86 14.01 -6.42
CA ALA A 187 -25.62 13.77 -5.20
C ALA A 187 -24.87 14.26 -3.94
N LEU A 188 -23.55 14.05 -3.87
CA LEU A 188 -22.71 14.54 -2.77
C LEU A 188 -22.67 16.08 -2.73
N VAL A 189 -22.53 16.76 -3.87
CA VAL A 189 -22.58 18.22 -3.93
C VAL A 189 -23.89 18.74 -3.32
N TRP A 190 -25.01 18.12 -3.68
CA TRP A 190 -26.32 18.48 -3.13
C TRP A 190 -26.41 18.19 -1.61
N LEU A 191 -25.92 17.04 -1.16
CA LEU A 191 -26.05 16.57 0.22
C LEU A 191 -25.15 17.31 1.20
N VAL A 192 -23.84 17.48 0.85
CA VAL A 192 -22.81 17.97 1.78
C VAL A 192 -22.40 19.42 1.52
N GLY A 193 -22.82 20.01 0.41
CA GLY A 193 -22.46 21.39 0.02
C GLY A 193 -20.97 21.60 -0.24
N GLY A 194 -20.61 22.86 -0.51
CA GLY A 194 -19.23 23.20 -0.95
C GLY A 194 -18.14 22.86 0.05
N LYS A 195 -18.35 23.11 1.37
CA LYS A 195 -17.35 22.75 2.41
C LYS A 195 -17.19 21.25 2.56
N GLY A 196 -18.28 20.48 2.45
CA GLY A 196 -18.21 19.02 2.50
C GLY A 196 -17.47 18.44 1.30
N ILE A 197 -17.69 18.98 0.10
CA ILE A 197 -16.92 18.59 -1.10
C ILE A 197 -15.45 18.97 -0.95
N CYS A 198 -15.11 20.16 -0.43
CA CYS A 198 -13.75 20.54 -0.14
C CYS A 198 -13.10 19.59 0.86
N PHE A 199 -13.82 19.16 1.93
CA PHE A 199 -13.32 18.17 2.88
C PHE A 199 -12.96 16.86 2.17
N LEU A 200 -13.84 16.29 1.35
CA LEU A 200 -13.59 15.05 0.61
C LEU A 200 -12.41 15.22 -0.36
N ALA A 201 -12.38 16.32 -1.12
CA ALA A 201 -11.32 16.58 -2.09
C ALA A 201 -9.94 16.74 -1.42
N VAL A 202 -9.86 17.52 -0.33
CA VAL A 202 -8.61 17.73 0.43
C VAL A 202 -8.18 16.43 1.12
N SER A 203 -9.12 15.67 1.70
CA SER A 203 -8.86 14.36 2.31
C SER A 203 -8.24 13.40 1.29
N ALA A 204 -8.83 13.28 0.10
CA ALA A 204 -8.30 12.43 -0.96
C ALA A 204 -6.95 12.94 -1.51
N LEU A 205 -6.78 14.26 -1.65
CA LEU A 205 -5.50 14.85 -2.07
C LEU A 205 -4.38 14.53 -1.07
N LEU A 206 -4.66 14.68 0.22
CA LEU A 206 -3.71 14.37 1.29
C LEU A 206 -3.43 12.87 1.35
N ALA A 207 -4.44 12.02 1.36
CA ALA A 207 -4.32 10.56 1.47
C ALA A 207 -3.34 9.96 0.46
N PHE A 208 -3.35 10.46 -0.76
CA PHE A 208 -2.50 9.98 -1.85
C PHE A 208 -1.38 10.94 -2.24
N GLY A 209 -1.18 12.01 -1.47
CA GLY A 209 -0.21 13.09 -1.70
C GLY A 209 0.59 13.42 -0.43
N PRO A 210 0.73 14.73 -0.08
CA PRO A 210 1.67 15.22 0.94
C PRO A 210 1.20 14.94 2.38
N HIS A 211 0.93 13.70 2.69
CA HIS A 211 0.57 13.19 4.01
C HIS A 211 1.44 11.95 4.33
N PRO A 212 1.70 11.63 5.61
CA PRO A 212 2.46 10.43 5.96
C PRO A 212 1.96 9.13 5.31
N LEU A 213 0.64 8.97 5.16
CA LEU A 213 0.05 7.82 4.46
C LEU A 213 0.40 7.79 2.95
N GLY A 214 0.49 8.96 2.31
CA GLY A 214 0.88 9.06 0.90
C GLY A 214 2.32 8.62 0.66
N ALA A 215 3.21 8.70 1.68
CA ALA A 215 4.57 8.21 1.60
C ALA A 215 4.67 6.69 1.38
N ARG A 216 3.57 5.94 1.56
CA ARG A 216 3.45 4.55 1.13
C ARG A 216 3.96 4.35 -0.30
N ARG A 217 3.53 5.20 -1.22
CA ARG A 217 3.92 5.15 -2.64
C ARG A 217 5.43 5.30 -2.88
N LEU A 218 6.12 6.01 -1.98
CA LEU A 218 7.58 6.10 -2.02
C LEU A 218 8.22 4.83 -1.46
N SER A 219 7.73 4.34 -0.31
CA SER A 219 8.35 3.22 0.39
C SER A 219 8.30 1.91 -0.41
N GLU A 220 7.27 1.73 -1.21
CA GLU A 220 6.97 0.44 -1.86
C GLU A 220 8.09 -0.01 -2.83
N HIS A 221 8.64 0.92 -3.61
CA HIS A 221 9.58 0.61 -4.70
C HIS A 221 10.80 1.53 -4.76
N PHE A 222 11.18 2.16 -3.67
CA PHE A 222 12.46 2.85 -3.58
C PHE A 222 13.59 1.83 -3.46
N THR A 223 14.55 1.86 -4.38
CA THR A 223 15.69 0.95 -4.41
C THR A 223 16.71 1.34 -3.34
N MET A 224 16.61 0.71 -2.18
CA MET A 224 17.53 0.89 -1.03
C MET A 224 18.67 -0.13 -1.04
N ARG A 225 18.49 -1.23 -1.75
CA ARG A 225 19.45 -2.31 -1.94
C ARG A 225 19.37 -2.83 -3.37
N ALA A 226 20.51 -3.12 -3.98
CA ALA A 226 20.57 -3.61 -5.36
C ALA A 226 19.90 -4.98 -5.56
N ASP A 227 19.77 -5.75 -4.49
CA ASP A 227 19.21 -7.10 -4.48
C ASP A 227 17.74 -7.16 -4.01
N GLN A 228 17.12 -5.98 -3.73
CA GLN A 228 15.76 -5.94 -3.19
C GLN A 228 14.89 -4.91 -3.92
N PRO A 229 13.99 -5.36 -4.82
CA PRO A 229 13.19 -4.46 -5.66
C PRO A 229 11.97 -3.84 -4.98
N THR A 230 11.52 -4.42 -3.88
CA THR A 230 10.29 -4.03 -3.16
C THR A 230 10.59 -3.93 -1.68
N VAL A 231 9.98 -2.95 -1.01
CA VAL A 231 10.26 -2.66 0.40
C VAL A 231 8.97 -2.61 1.20
N SER A 232 8.94 -3.29 2.35
CA SER A 232 7.84 -3.25 3.31
C SER A 232 8.03 -2.14 4.34
N TYR A 233 6.92 -1.76 4.95
CA TYR A 233 6.85 -0.81 6.06
C TYR A 233 6.29 -1.50 7.30
N TYR A 234 7.03 -1.48 8.41
CA TYR A 234 6.62 -2.10 9.68
C TYR A 234 6.46 -1.07 10.81
N GLY A 235 5.98 0.12 10.48
CA GLY A 235 5.72 1.18 11.45
C GLY A 235 4.27 1.21 11.96
N PRO A 236 3.95 2.13 12.90
CA PRO A 236 2.65 2.19 13.57
C PRO A 236 1.48 2.52 12.65
N LEU A 237 1.71 3.29 11.57
CA LEU A 237 0.67 3.62 10.60
C LEU A 237 0.13 2.40 9.85
N ASN A 238 0.85 1.27 9.87
CA ASN A 238 0.39 0.05 9.22
C ASN A 238 -0.95 -0.45 9.77
N ARG A 239 -1.19 -0.27 11.08
CA ARG A 239 -2.45 -0.66 11.73
C ARG A 239 -3.65 0.11 11.22
N VAL A 240 -3.50 1.42 11.02
CA VAL A 240 -4.58 2.30 10.53
C VAL A 240 -4.69 2.34 9.02
N SER A 241 -3.76 1.71 8.31
CA SER A 241 -3.75 1.56 6.85
C SER A 241 -4.01 0.11 6.40
N PHE A 242 -4.65 -0.70 7.24
CA PHE A 242 -5.04 -2.07 6.91
C PHE A 242 -3.87 -2.93 6.42
N ASP A 243 -2.77 -2.88 7.16
CA ASP A 243 -1.55 -3.67 6.92
C ASP A 243 -0.98 -3.58 5.48
N VAL A 244 -1.36 -2.55 4.72
CA VAL A 244 -0.89 -2.34 3.33
C VAL A 244 0.62 -2.14 3.22
N GLY A 245 1.29 -1.82 4.31
CA GLY A 245 2.75 -1.71 4.37
C GLY A 245 3.50 -3.04 4.32
N TYR A 246 2.83 -4.19 4.44
CA TYR A 246 3.42 -5.51 4.15
C TYR A 246 3.53 -5.73 2.63
N HIS A 247 4.31 -4.89 1.96
CA HIS A 247 4.28 -4.76 0.51
C HIS A 247 5.13 -5.83 -0.21
N VAL A 248 6.25 -6.25 0.37
CA VAL A 248 7.02 -7.41 -0.13
C VAL A 248 6.18 -8.67 -0.04
N GLU A 249 5.54 -8.87 1.11
CA GLU A 249 4.65 -10.00 1.37
C GLU A 249 3.47 -10.02 0.39
N HIS A 250 2.92 -8.84 0.09
CA HIS A 250 1.86 -8.67 -0.89
C HIS A 250 2.32 -9.01 -2.32
N HIS A 251 3.49 -8.55 -2.75
CA HIS A 251 4.04 -8.88 -4.07
C HIS A 251 4.44 -10.37 -4.18
N ASP A 252 4.95 -10.96 -3.09
CA ASP A 252 5.22 -12.40 -3.05
C ASP A 252 3.92 -13.22 -3.13
N PHE A 253 2.82 -12.76 -2.50
CA PHE A 253 1.53 -13.46 -2.40
C PHE A 253 0.33 -12.52 -2.60
N PRO A 254 0.07 -12.02 -3.80
CA PRO A 254 -1.01 -11.07 -4.06
C PRO A 254 -2.42 -11.67 -3.90
N ALA A 255 -2.53 -12.99 -3.65
CA ALA A 255 -3.77 -13.69 -3.34
C ALA A 255 -4.06 -13.79 -1.83
N ILE A 256 -3.23 -13.19 -0.96
CA ILE A 256 -3.44 -13.15 0.49
C ILE A 256 -4.06 -11.80 0.87
N ALA A 257 -5.24 -11.81 1.50
CA ALA A 257 -5.93 -10.60 1.95
C ALA A 257 -5.21 -9.91 3.12
N TRP A 258 -5.34 -8.59 3.21
CA TRP A 258 -4.66 -7.70 4.14
C TRP A 258 -4.53 -8.21 5.59
N PRO A 259 -5.55 -8.78 6.28
CA PRO A 259 -5.41 -9.18 7.69
C PRO A 259 -4.54 -10.43 7.89
N ARG A 260 -4.21 -11.12 6.80
CA ARG A 260 -3.40 -12.35 6.81
C ARG A 260 -1.94 -12.12 6.42
N LEU A 261 -1.58 -10.92 5.90
CA LEU A 261 -0.20 -10.60 5.53
C LEU A 261 0.76 -10.67 6.73
N ARG A 262 0.29 -10.25 7.91
CA ARG A 262 1.06 -10.40 9.15
C ARG A 262 1.29 -11.87 9.53
N ALA A 263 0.29 -12.73 9.32
CA ALA A 263 0.43 -14.16 9.55
C ALA A 263 1.44 -14.79 8.57
N LEU A 264 1.39 -14.42 7.29
CA LEU A 264 2.41 -14.81 6.31
C LEU A 264 3.82 -14.49 6.80
N ARG A 265 4.04 -13.22 7.22
CA ARG A 265 5.35 -12.79 7.74
C ARG A 265 5.77 -13.56 9.00
N ASN A 266 4.83 -13.92 9.87
CA ASN A 266 5.14 -14.68 11.08
C ASN A 266 5.50 -16.13 10.75
N ILE A 267 4.83 -16.76 9.78
CA ILE A 267 5.10 -18.12 9.34
C ILE A 267 6.45 -18.21 8.63
N ALA A 268 6.67 -17.36 7.64
CA ALA A 268 7.87 -17.35 6.81
C ALA A 268 8.89 -16.28 7.26
N GLY A 269 9.04 -16.07 8.58
CA GLY A 269 9.85 -14.99 9.14
C GLY A 269 11.34 -15.03 8.78
N ASP A 270 11.88 -16.21 8.51
CA ASP A 270 13.22 -16.42 8.00
C ASP A 270 13.45 -15.80 6.61
N GLU A 271 12.42 -15.77 5.77
CA GLU A 271 12.47 -15.19 4.43
C GLU A 271 12.35 -13.64 4.40
N TYR A 272 11.84 -13.03 5.48
CA TYR A 272 11.60 -11.57 5.56
C TYR A 272 12.54 -10.85 6.53
N ARG A 273 13.31 -11.57 7.37
CA ARG A 273 14.12 -11.00 8.46
C ARG A 273 15.21 -10.07 7.97
N ASP A 274 15.92 -10.48 6.92
CA ASP A 274 17.12 -9.79 6.44
C ASP A 274 16.83 -8.75 5.35
N LEU A 275 15.56 -8.54 5.04
CA LEU A 275 15.15 -7.52 4.08
C LEU A 275 15.22 -6.13 4.70
N PHE A 276 15.61 -5.16 3.87
CA PHE A 276 15.49 -3.75 4.23
C PHE A 276 13.99 -3.39 4.37
N VAL A 277 13.64 -2.61 5.40
CA VAL A 277 12.28 -2.17 5.68
C VAL A 277 12.25 -0.72 6.16
N PHE A 278 11.16 -0.02 5.88
CA PHE A 278 10.89 1.28 6.47
C PHE A 278 10.12 1.15 7.79
N HIS A 279 10.42 2.03 8.75
CA HIS A 279 9.71 2.11 10.04
C HIS A 279 8.96 3.43 10.23
N SER A 280 9.16 4.42 9.35
CA SER A 280 8.50 5.72 9.45
C SER A 280 8.24 6.32 8.07
N TRP A 281 6.97 6.32 7.66
CA TRP A 281 6.53 7.02 6.46
C TRP A 281 6.67 8.54 6.58
N THR A 282 6.47 9.10 7.78
CA THR A 282 6.67 10.54 8.02
C THR A 282 8.11 10.96 7.75
N ARG A 283 9.09 10.20 8.27
CA ARG A 283 10.51 10.49 8.03
C ARG A 283 10.88 10.35 6.55
N LEU A 284 10.36 9.30 5.90
CA LEU A 284 10.57 9.10 4.46
C LEU A 284 10.01 10.26 3.64
N LEU A 285 8.78 10.73 3.96
CA LEU A 285 8.15 11.84 3.26
C LEU A 285 8.97 13.13 3.41
N LEU A 286 9.38 13.46 4.64
CA LEU A 286 10.20 14.64 4.90
C LEU A 286 11.58 14.53 4.21
N ALA A 287 12.21 13.36 4.27
CA ALA A 287 13.45 13.11 3.54
C ALA A 287 13.26 13.28 2.03
N HIS A 288 12.20 12.72 1.45
CA HIS A 288 11.93 12.89 0.03
C HIS A 288 11.78 14.35 -0.37
N PHE A 289 11.07 15.16 0.42
CA PHE A 289 10.86 16.56 0.06
C PHE A 289 12.10 17.43 0.28
N PHE A 290 12.82 17.27 1.39
CA PHE A 290 13.84 18.21 1.82
C PHE A 290 15.28 17.72 1.64
N ASP A 291 15.51 16.42 1.52
CA ASP A 291 16.84 15.88 1.25
C ASP A 291 17.02 15.65 -0.26
N ARG A 292 18.05 16.29 -0.84
CA ARG A 292 18.36 16.22 -2.27
C ARG A 292 18.76 14.82 -2.73
N ARG A 293 19.18 13.96 -1.83
CA ARG A 293 19.54 12.55 -2.13
C ARG A 293 18.31 11.70 -2.45
N TYR A 294 17.14 11.99 -1.86
CA TYR A 294 15.91 11.25 -2.10
C TYR A 294 15.26 11.74 -3.39
N ARG A 295 15.58 11.12 -4.51
CA ARG A 295 15.13 11.51 -5.86
C ARG A 295 14.18 10.49 -6.43
N VAL A 296 13.35 10.91 -7.38
CA VAL A 296 12.36 10.04 -8.04
C VAL A 296 13.04 8.91 -8.82
N GLU A 297 14.25 9.12 -9.31
CA GLU A 297 15.06 8.11 -10.02
C GLU A 297 15.50 6.91 -9.14
N HIS A 298 15.30 6.97 -7.81
CA HIS A 298 15.48 5.80 -6.95
C HIS A 298 14.28 4.83 -6.99
N TYR A 299 13.25 5.15 -7.76
CA TYR A 299 12.21 4.17 -8.06
C TYR A 299 12.84 3.00 -8.85
N ILE A 300 12.35 1.78 -8.57
CA ILE A 300 12.88 0.58 -9.23
C ILE A 300 12.86 0.70 -10.76
N GLY A 301 13.87 0.14 -11.41
CA GLY A 301 14.00 0.12 -12.87
C GLY A 301 14.90 1.22 -13.43
N PHE A 302 15.24 2.27 -12.66
CA PHE A 302 16.17 3.32 -13.12
C PHE A 302 17.64 3.04 -12.79
N GLY A 303 17.94 1.95 -12.08
CA GLY A 303 19.30 1.54 -11.73
C GLY A 303 19.99 2.40 -10.66
N ALA A 304 19.35 3.46 -10.17
CA ALA A 304 19.87 4.26 -9.08
C ALA A 304 19.51 3.63 -7.73
N ILE A 305 20.50 3.50 -6.85
CA ILE A 305 20.32 2.99 -5.47
C ILE A 305 20.44 4.16 -4.51
N LEU A 306 19.45 4.31 -3.62
CA LEU A 306 19.48 5.30 -2.55
C LEU A 306 20.32 4.74 -1.39
N GLU A 307 21.57 5.17 -1.32
CA GLU A 307 22.41 4.80 -0.19
C GLU A 307 22.01 5.55 1.08
N PRO A 308 21.91 4.83 2.23
CA PRO A 308 21.67 5.46 3.53
C PRO A 308 22.76 6.47 3.84
N SER A 309 22.40 7.64 4.37
CA SER A 309 23.41 8.59 4.86
C SER A 309 24.15 8.04 6.06
N PRO A 310 25.49 8.15 6.13
CA PRO A 310 26.24 7.83 7.33
C PRO A 310 25.82 8.66 8.56
N SER A 311 25.27 9.86 8.35
CA SER A 311 24.87 10.82 9.39
C SER A 311 23.38 11.16 9.40
N GLY A 312 22.58 10.62 8.47
CA GLY A 312 21.14 10.87 8.36
C GLY A 312 20.31 9.70 8.88
N PRO A 313 19.04 9.92 9.16
CA PRO A 313 18.17 8.93 9.78
C PRO A 313 17.73 7.85 8.80
N CYS A 314 18.65 7.02 8.33
CA CYS A 314 18.27 5.68 7.95
C CYS A 314 18.02 4.93 9.25
N PRO A 315 16.85 4.35 9.48
CA PRO A 315 16.55 3.65 10.71
C PRO A 315 17.22 2.29 10.71
N THR A 316 18.52 2.23 11.04
CA THR A 316 19.04 1.06 11.72
C THR A 316 18.57 1.15 13.18
N LEU A 317 17.31 0.93 13.43
CA LEU A 317 16.90 0.46 14.73
C LEU A 317 17.46 -0.95 14.84
N LYS A 318 18.53 -1.09 15.64
CA LYS A 318 18.92 -2.36 16.21
C LYS A 318 17.61 -2.99 16.72
N THR A 319 17.23 -4.12 16.17
CA THR A 319 16.26 -4.99 16.83
C THR A 319 16.75 -5.16 18.26
N PRO A 320 15.89 -4.98 19.30
CA PRO A 320 16.24 -5.43 20.63
C PRO A 320 16.57 -6.91 20.49
N GLY A 321 17.84 -7.26 20.73
CA GLY A 321 18.25 -8.64 20.83
C GLY A 321 17.35 -9.33 21.86
N PRO A 322 17.07 -10.62 21.72
CA PRO A 322 16.34 -11.36 22.73
C PRO A 322 17.07 -11.13 24.04
N THR A 323 16.38 -10.56 25.03
CA THR A 323 16.90 -10.41 26.40
C THR A 323 17.27 -11.81 26.86
N GLY A 324 18.58 -12.10 26.85
CA GLY A 324 19.13 -13.32 27.37
C GLY A 324 18.78 -13.41 28.86
N ARG A 325 17.80 -14.16 29.22
CA ARG A 325 17.74 -14.74 30.56
C ARG A 325 18.95 -15.65 30.69
N GLN A 326 19.89 -15.22 31.47
CA GLN A 326 20.94 -16.10 32.03
C GLN A 326 20.23 -17.13 32.90
N GLY A 327 19.95 -18.30 32.34
CA GLY A 327 19.51 -19.48 33.07
C GLY A 327 20.77 -20.18 33.60
N GLY A 328 20.88 -20.23 34.92
CA GLY A 328 21.94 -20.96 35.60
C GLY A 328 21.95 -22.44 35.20
N ALA A 329 23.15 -22.95 35.05
CA ALA A 329 23.41 -24.35 34.83
C ALA A 329 22.94 -25.20 36.01
N VAL A 330 22.04 -26.15 35.74
CA VAL A 330 21.72 -27.27 36.63
C VAL A 330 22.08 -28.55 35.88
N SER A 331 22.99 -29.34 36.50
CA SER A 331 23.49 -30.63 36.06
C SER A 331 22.38 -31.68 35.92
N PRO A 332 22.55 -32.68 35.06
CA PRO A 332 21.52 -33.70 34.82
C PRO A 332 21.63 -34.85 35.83
N ASN A 333 20.55 -35.24 36.41
CA ASN A 333 20.38 -36.58 36.99
C ASN A 333 19.14 -37.27 36.42
N GLY A 334 19.38 -38.54 36.09
CA GLY A 334 18.52 -39.39 35.29
C GLY A 334 17.24 -39.88 36.02
N GLY A 335 16.36 -40.45 35.21
CA GLY A 335 15.21 -41.23 35.71
C GLY A 335 14.09 -41.42 34.73
N ASN A 336 14.16 -42.50 34.01
CA ASN A 336 13.11 -43.47 33.63
C ASN A 336 11.82 -43.05 32.91
N ALA A 337 11.57 -43.83 31.89
CA ALA A 337 10.45 -43.95 30.97
C ALA A 337 9.10 -44.25 31.61
N SER A 338 8.04 -43.72 31.02
CA SER A 338 6.79 -44.46 30.78
C SER A 338 5.94 -43.76 29.73
N GLY A 339 5.42 -44.53 28.79
CA GLY A 339 4.72 -44.07 27.59
C GLY A 339 3.29 -43.56 27.85
N MET A 340 2.85 -42.69 26.95
CA MET A 340 1.44 -42.44 26.66
C MET A 340 1.25 -42.11 25.19
N ARG A 341 0.35 -42.84 24.54
CA ARG A 341 -0.10 -42.66 23.16
C ARG A 341 -0.92 -41.37 23.00
N PRO A 342 -0.92 -40.75 21.85
CA PRO A 342 -1.84 -39.64 21.57
C PRO A 342 -3.26 -40.12 21.24
N PRO A 343 -4.30 -39.34 21.55
CA PRO A 343 -5.67 -39.68 21.17
C PRO A 343 -5.94 -39.28 19.70
N SER A 344 -6.65 -40.20 19.02
CA SER A 344 -7.30 -40.02 17.72
C SER A 344 -8.46 -39.03 17.82
N PHE A 345 -8.57 -38.09 16.89
CA PHE A 345 -9.79 -37.37 16.63
C PHE A 345 -10.41 -37.79 15.30
N VAL A 346 -11.69 -38.12 15.41
CA VAL A 346 -12.66 -38.36 14.32
C VAL A 346 -13.00 -37.00 13.68
#